data_9c1ea4b59e82b3e11a64bb5a7033d9e8
#
_entry.id   9c1ea4b59e82b3e11a64bb5a7033d9e8
#
_cell.length_a   1.000
_cell.length_b   1.000
_cell.length_c   1.000
_cell.angle_alpha   90.00
_cell.angle_beta   90.00
_cell.angle_gamma   90.00
#
_symmetry.space_group_name_H-M   'P 1'
#
loop_
_entity.id
_entity.type
_entity.pdbx_description
1 polymer ?
#
loop_
_entity_poly.entity_id
_entity_poly.type
_entity_poly.pdbx_seq_one_letter_code
_entity_poly.pdbx_strand_id
1 'polypeptide(L)'
;VNTSEGPREGERLAVFDIGGTDVKAGLLTDAGLSGVRRVPTPGVPGTDRATDLTALIAELAADADAISVVVPGIVDEAAGVVRFAANLGLREEPLRDRLAAATGLPVALGHDIAAVGVAERRLGAARGVDNVLVLPIGTGIAGVAFVDGHRLRAGGYAGEIGHAPVPGGGPCSCGATGCLETVASAAAIARRFSAESGIAAAGAREVAALLDDPRAGAAARRAWDAAIDALTHALRHCVAVLGPELIVIGGGLAAAGPALLDPLTARLHGALSFHRRPAVVAAQLGPDAGLWGAAILGTDLLGLTALPRKDRGPT
;
A
#
# COMPACT_ATOMS: atom_id res chain seq x y z
N VAL A 1 10.86 21.36 27.28
CA VAL A 1 10.79 20.09 28.01
C VAL A 1 11.51 19.08 27.16
N ASN A 2 12.65 18.63 27.62
CA ASN A 2 13.57 17.70 27.02
C ASN A 2 12.96 16.29 27.15
N THR A 3 12.62 15.64 26.03
CA THR A 3 12.29 14.22 26.02
C THR A 3 13.03 13.57 24.84
N SER A 4 14.32 13.35 25.06
CA SER A 4 15.15 12.45 24.28
C SER A 4 15.35 11.17 25.10
N GLU A 5 14.30 10.40 25.30
CA GLU A 5 14.45 9.01 25.72
C GLU A 5 14.11 8.14 24.52
N GLY A 6 15.15 7.46 23.99
CA GLY A 6 15.03 6.40 23.02
C GLY A 6 14.30 5.17 23.58
N PRO A 7 13.93 4.16 22.74
CA PRO A 7 13.41 2.92 23.29
C PRO A 7 14.36 2.44 24.34
N ARG A 8 13.79 2.05 25.46
CA ARG A 8 14.58 1.39 26.50
C ARG A 8 15.16 0.12 25.87
N GLU A 9 16.45 -0.16 26.10
CA GLU A 9 17.07 -1.42 25.66
C GLU A 9 16.13 -2.57 25.94
N GLY A 10 15.70 -3.29 24.85
CA GLY A 10 14.86 -4.46 24.93
C GLY A 10 13.39 -4.29 24.59
N GLU A 11 12.87 -3.10 24.26
CA GLU A 11 11.45 -2.95 23.86
C GLU A 11 11.15 -3.70 22.55
N ARG A 12 10.07 -4.47 22.53
CA ARG A 12 9.62 -5.33 21.43
C ARG A 12 8.28 -4.85 20.88
N LEU A 13 8.27 -4.39 19.65
CA LEU A 13 7.05 -3.97 18.96
C LEU A 13 6.57 -5.10 18.04
N ALA A 14 5.42 -5.69 18.35
CA ALA A 14 4.75 -6.59 17.41
C ALA A 14 4.11 -5.78 16.28
N VAL A 15 4.41 -6.12 15.03
CA VAL A 15 3.94 -5.41 13.85
C VAL A 15 3.09 -6.31 12.97
N PHE A 16 1.96 -5.80 12.50
CA PHE A 16 0.98 -6.54 11.70
C PHE A 16 0.56 -5.75 10.47
N ASP A 17 0.62 -6.41 9.32
CA ASP A 17 0.05 -5.94 8.06
C ASP A 17 -1.12 -6.88 7.72
N ILE A 18 -2.35 -6.43 7.93
CA ILE A 18 -3.56 -7.23 7.80
C ILE A 18 -4.15 -7.06 6.41
N GLY A 19 -4.12 -8.11 5.61
CA GLY A 19 -4.84 -8.16 4.34
C GLY A 19 -6.15 -8.93 4.46
N GLY A 20 -6.96 -8.92 3.40
CA GLY A 20 -8.22 -9.68 3.35
C GLY A 20 -8.04 -11.20 3.37
N THR A 21 -6.87 -11.71 2.96
CA THR A 21 -6.55 -13.14 2.85
C THR A 21 -5.52 -13.58 3.88
N ASP A 22 -4.50 -12.76 4.11
CA ASP A 22 -3.37 -13.05 4.97
C ASP A 22 -3.09 -11.90 5.92
N VAL A 23 -2.62 -12.25 7.11
CA VAL A 23 -1.96 -11.36 8.07
C VAL A 23 -0.47 -11.65 8.02
N LYS A 24 0.33 -10.63 7.74
CA LYS A 24 1.77 -10.68 7.97
C LYS A 24 2.05 -10.15 9.37
N ALA A 25 2.86 -10.88 10.11
CA ALA A 25 3.28 -10.52 11.47
C ALA A 25 4.79 -10.54 11.56
N GLY A 26 5.36 -9.68 12.39
CA GLY A 26 6.78 -9.64 12.70
C GLY A 26 7.03 -8.98 14.04
N LEU A 27 8.25 -9.07 14.54
CA LEU A 27 8.69 -8.43 15.77
C LEU A 27 9.83 -7.46 15.45
N LEU A 28 9.64 -6.18 15.76
CA LEU A 28 10.68 -5.16 15.69
C LEU A 28 11.37 -5.05 17.05
N THR A 29 12.70 -5.13 17.03
CA THR A 29 13.59 -4.92 18.17
C THR A 29 14.75 -4.03 17.74
N ASP A 30 15.70 -3.74 18.64
CA ASP A 30 16.94 -3.02 18.32
C ASP A 30 17.76 -3.74 17.21
N ALA A 31 17.65 -5.08 17.13
CA ALA A 31 18.30 -5.88 16.10
C ALA A 31 17.60 -5.80 14.72
N GLY A 32 16.42 -5.20 14.64
CA GLY A 32 15.64 -5.08 13.42
C GLY A 32 14.33 -5.86 13.43
N LEU A 33 13.70 -5.90 12.27
CA LEU A 33 12.50 -6.67 12.04
C LEU A 33 12.84 -8.14 11.84
N SER A 34 12.29 -9.01 12.67
CA SER A 34 12.56 -10.45 12.70
C SER A 34 11.27 -11.27 12.86
N GLY A 35 11.38 -12.60 12.76
CA GLY A 35 10.25 -13.51 12.97
C GLY A 35 9.09 -13.31 12.00
N VAL A 36 9.35 -12.75 10.80
CA VAL A 36 8.29 -12.48 9.82
C VAL A 36 7.60 -13.77 9.41
N ARG A 37 6.31 -13.80 9.62
CA ARG A 37 5.45 -14.94 9.26
C ARG A 37 4.16 -14.45 8.61
N ARG A 38 3.56 -15.33 7.83
CA ARG A 38 2.27 -15.10 7.19
C ARG A 38 1.29 -16.14 7.68
N VAL A 39 0.14 -15.69 8.16
CA VAL A 39 -0.95 -16.55 8.61
C VAL A 39 -2.24 -16.16 7.90
N PRO A 40 -3.18 -17.10 7.67
CA PRO A 40 -4.46 -16.75 7.07
C PRO A 40 -5.20 -15.72 7.92
N THR A 41 -5.85 -14.74 7.26
CA THR A 41 -6.76 -13.82 7.95
C THR A 41 -7.94 -14.59 8.50
N PRO A 42 -8.19 -14.54 9.83
CA PRO A 42 -9.26 -15.33 10.44
C PRO A 42 -10.63 -14.80 10.07
N GLY A 43 -11.64 -15.61 10.33
CA GLY A 43 -13.05 -15.29 10.17
C GLY A 43 -13.68 -15.97 8.96
N VAL A 44 -14.83 -16.58 9.22
CA VAL A 44 -15.73 -17.13 8.20
C VAL A 44 -16.83 -16.10 7.95
N PRO A 45 -17.41 -16.03 6.74
CA PRO A 45 -18.58 -15.18 6.52
C PRO A 45 -19.68 -15.44 7.56
N GLY A 46 -20.08 -14.40 8.30
CA GLY A 46 -21.10 -14.48 9.36
C GLY A 46 -20.56 -14.58 10.80
N THR A 47 -19.23 -14.65 11.00
CA THR A 47 -18.61 -14.53 12.33
C THR A 47 -18.22 -13.07 12.64
N ASP A 48 -18.02 -12.76 13.93
CA ASP A 48 -17.44 -11.48 14.35
C ASP A 48 -15.93 -11.49 14.07
N ARG A 49 -15.58 -11.09 12.84
CA ARG A 49 -14.18 -11.05 12.40
C ARG A 49 -13.29 -10.15 13.26
N ALA A 50 -13.83 -9.09 13.84
CA ALA A 50 -13.08 -8.23 14.75
C ALA A 50 -12.62 -9.00 15.98
N THR A 51 -13.46 -9.84 16.55
CA THR A 51 -13.12 -10.74 17.66
C THR A 51 -12.06 -11.74 17.26
N ASP A 52 -12.21 -12.40 16.10
CA ASP A 52 -11.25 -13.40 15.62
C ASP A 52 -9.88 -12.78 15.33
N LEU A 53 -9.84 -11.60 14.71
CA LEU A 53 -8.61 -10.83 14.49
C LEU A 53 -7.95 -10.42 15.80
N THR A 54 -8.75 -9.97 16.77
CA THR A 54 -8.25 -9.58 18.09
C THR A 54 -7.59 -10.76 18.80
N ALA A 55 -8.21 -11.93 18.78
CA ALA A 55 -7.66 -13.14 19.39
C ALA A 55 -6.33 -13.55 18.72
N LEU A 56 -6.28 -13.56 17.38
CA LEU A 56 -5.06 -13.86 16.62
C LEU A 56 -3.93 -12.89 16.95
N ILE A 57 -4.20 -11.58 16.97
CA ILE A 57 -3.18 -10.56 17.25
C ILE A 57 -2.69 -10.69 18.69
N ALA A 58 -3.58 -10.91 19.65
CA ALA A 58 -3.21 -11.12 21.05
C ALA A 58 -2.28 -12.34 21.24
N GLU A 59 -2.59 -13.47 20.56
CA GLU A 59 -1.73 -14.65 20.56
C GLU A 59 -0.34 -14.35 19.97
N LEU A 60 -0.31 -13.68 18.80
CA LEU A 60 0.93 -13.39 18.08
C LEU A 60 1.79 -12.31 18.76
N ALA A 61 1.20 -11.47 19.59
CA ALA A 61 1.86 -10.39 20.33
C ALA A 61 2.20 -10.75 21.78
N ALA A 62 2.05 -12.01 22.20
CA ALA A 62 2.20 -12.44 23.61
C ALA A 62 3.55 -12.05 24.23
N ASP A 63 4.60 -11.96 23.42
CA ASP A 63 5.94 -11.58 23.86
C ASP A 63 6.31 -10.12 23.56
N ALA A 64 5.37 -9.27 23.18
CA ALA A 64 5.61 -7.88 22.82
C ALA A 64 5.28 -6.92 23.97
N ASP A 65 5.87 -5.72 23.91
CA ASP A 65 5.61 -4.63 24.84
C ASP A 65 4.64 -3.58 24.25
N ALA A 66 4.47 -3.60 22.91
CA ALA A 66 3.54 -2.75 22.18
C ALA A 66 3.11 -3.43 20.86
N ILE A 67 2.03 -2.92 20.27
CA ILE A 67 1.46 -3.45 19.02
C ILE A 67 1.31 -2.32 18.00
N SER A 68 1.68 -2.58 16.75
CA SER A 68 1.35 -1.74 15.60
C SER A 68 0.63 -2.56 14.53
N VAL A 69 -0.56 -2.11 14.17
CA VAL A 69 -1.42 -2.79 13.19
C VAL A 69 -1.73 -1.86 12.04
N VAL A 70 -1.58 -2.32 10.81
CA VAL A 70 -2.09 -1.65 9.63
C VAL A 70 -3.13 -2.50 8.93
N VAL A 71 -4.20 -1.85 8.47
CA VAL A 71 -5.36 -2.51 7.85
C VAL A 71 -5.78 -1.77 6.58
N PRO A 72 -6.41 -2.46 5.62
CA PRO A 72 -6.96 -1.83 4.42
C PRO A 72 -8.26 -1.07 4.73
N GLY A 73 -8.64 -0.19 3.82
CA GLY A 73 -9.91 0.55 3.84
C GLY A 73 -9.78 1.97 4.37
N ILE A 74 -10.83 2.51 4.95
CA ILE A 74 -10.85 3.87 5.51
C ILE A 74 -10.53 3.77 6.99
N VAL A 75 -9.36 4.30 7.40
CA VAL A 75 -8.86 4.23 8.77
C VAL A 75 -8.69 5.63 9.36
N ASP A 76 -9.42 5.91 10.41
CA ASP A 76 -9.21 7.09 11.24
C ASP A 76 -8.15 6.79 12.30
N GLU A 77 -6.88 7.02 11.93
CA GLU A 77 -5.73 6.72 12.79
C GLU A 77 -5.77 7.49 14.12
N ALA A 78 -6.27 8.73 14.10
CA ALA A 78 -6.35 9.57 15.29
C ALA A 78 -7.40 9.03 16.27
N ALA A 79 -8.57 8.66 15.78
CA ALA A 79 -9.62 8.04 16.58
C ALA A 79 -9.31 6.58 16.94
N GLY A 80 -8.46 5.88 16.16
CA GLY A 80 -8.19 4.45 16.34
C GLY A 80 -9.31 3.57 15.82
N VAL A 81 -10.03 4.03 14.78
CA VAL A 81 -11.25 3.40 14.27
C VAL A 81 -11.07 3.01 12.81
N VAL A 82 -11.44 1.79 12.48
CA VAL A 82 -11.64 1.35 11.09
C VAL A 82 -13.05 1.76 10.67
N ARG A 83 -13.16 2.88 9.93
CA ARG A 83 -14.46 3.39 9.46
C ARG A 83 -15.12 2.41 8.49
N PHE A 84 -14.31 1.84 7.59
CA PHE A 84 -14.79 0.85 6.64
C PHE A 84 -13.64 0.02 6.07
N ALA A 85 -13.75 -1.30 6.10
CA ALA A 85 -12.84 -2.23 5.45
C ALA A 85 -13.64 -3.40 4.85
N ALA A 86 -14.00 -3.29 3.58
CA ALA A 86 -14.85 -4.27 2.88
C ALA A 86 -14.25 -5.69 2.93
N ASN A 87 -12.94 -5.80 2.69
CA ASN A 87 -12.23 -7.08 2.65
C ASN A 87 -12.13 -7.77 4.02
N LEU A 88 -12.31 -7.00 5.10
CA LEU A 88 -12.30 -7.49 6.47
C LEU A 88 -13.71 -7.55 7.07
N GLY A 89 -14.73 -7.03 6.38
CA GLY A 89 -16.09 -6.94 6.91
C GLY A 89 -16.21 -6.00 8.12
N LEU A 90 -15.25 -5.07 8.30
CA LEU A 90 -15.26 -4.14 9.42
C LEU A 90 -15.97 -2.83 9.05
N ARG A 91 -16.75 -2.31 10.00
CA ARG A 91 -17.44 -1.02 9.87
C ARG A 91 -17.54 -0.35 11.24
N GLU A 92 -17.08 0.91 11.32
CA GLU A 92 -17.05 1.71 12.57
C GLU A 92 -16.44 0.92 13.74
N GLU A 93 -15.39 0.12 13.46
CA GLU A 93 -14.78 -0.77 14.44
C GLU A 93 -13.67 -0.03 15.21
N PRO A 94 -13.76 0.13 16.54
CA PRO A 94 -12.73 0.75 17.39
C PRO A 94 -11.57 -0.24 17.64
N LEU A 95 -10.90 -0.65 16.56
CA LEU A 95 -9.95 -1.76 16.58
C LEU A 95 -8.77 -1.50 17.52
N ARG A 96 -8.26 -0.25 17.59
CA ARG A 96 -7.19 0.10 18.53
C ARG A 96 -7.58 -0.19 19.96
N ASP A 97 -8.75 0.31 20.39
CA ASP A 97 -9.19 0.20 21.78
C ASP A 97 -9.58 -1.24 22.12
N ARG A 98 -10.14 -1.97 21.17
CA ARG A 98 -10.42 -3.42 21.31
C ARG A 98 -9.13 -4.22 21.53
N LEU A 99 -8.10 -3.99 20.73
CA LEU A 99 -6.80 -4.66 20.86
C LEU A 99 -6.12 -4.28 22.19
N ALA A 100 -6.14 -3.00 22.56
CA ALA A 100 -5.58 -2.55 23.83
C ALA A 100 -6.29 -3.18 25.05
N ALA A 101 -7.61 -3.30 25.00
CA ALA A 101 -8.37 -3.95 26.06
C ALA A 101 -8.08 -5.47 26.15
N ALA A 102 -7.88 -6.14 25.01
CA ALA A 102 -7.62 -7.58 24.99
C ALA A 102 -6.19 -7.95 25.41
N THR A 103 -5.21 -7.08 25.15
CA THR A 103 -3.78 -7.39 25.37
C THR A 103 -3.17 -6.64 26.56
N GLY A 104 -3.77 -5.55 26.99
CA GLY A 104 -3.20 -4.63 27.98
C GLY A 104 -2.01 -3.82 27.44
N LEU A 105 -1.70 -3.90 26.14
CA LEU A 105 -0.56 -3.25 25.50
C LEU A 105 -0.97 -1.94 24.80
N PRO A 106 -0.03 -0.98 24.68
CA PRO A 106 -0.21 0.16 23.80
C PRO A 106 -0.37 -0.29 22.34
N VAL A 107 -1.33 0.29 21.61
CA VAL A 107 -1.63 -0.08 20.23
C VAL A 107 -1.59 1.14 19.31
N ALA A 108 -0.83 1.06 18.23
CA ALA A 108 -0.91 1.95 17.09
C ALA A 108 -1.76 1.30 15.99
N LEU A 109 -2.68 2.08 15.40
CA LEU A 109 -3.50 1.66 14.26
C LEU A 109 -3.22 2.58 13.07
N GLY A 110 -2.99 2.00 11.89
CA GLY A 110 -2.74 2.74 10.66
C GLY A 110 -3.39 2.10 9.43
N HIS A 111 -3.32 2.83 8.32
CA HIS A 111 -3.75 2.34 7.01
C HIS A 111 -2.59 1.63 6.29
N ASP A 112 -2.84 0.48 5.65
CA ASP A 112 -1.82 -0.37 5.00
C ASP A 112 -1.04 0.37 3.89
N ILE A 113 -1.73 1.07 2.99
CA ILE A 113 -1.08 1.82 1.90
C ILE A 113 -0.33 3.04 2.45
N ALA A 114 -0.86 3.69 3.49
CA ALA A 114 -0.14 4.76 4.16
C ALA A 114 1.17 4.25 4.79
N ALA A 115 1.15 3.06 5.36
CA ALA A 115 2.33 2.38 5.89
C ALA A 115 3.38 2.13 4.80
N VAL A 116 2.97 1.59 3.64
CA VAL A 116 3.87 1.41 2.49
C VAL A 116 4.51 2.74 2.08
N GLY A 117 3.73 3.82 1.99
CA GLY A 117 4.28 5.13 1.62
C GLY A 117 5.23 5.71 2.64
N VAL A 118 4.92 5.56 3.94
CA VAL A 118 5.82 5.97 5.03
C VAL A 118 7.13 5.18 4.99
N ALA A 119 7.05 3.86 4.73
CA ALA A 119 8.23 3.03 4.58
C ALA A 119 9.11 3.46 3.39
N GLU A 120 8.53 3.66 2.21
CA GLU A 120 9.27 4.12 1.02
C GLU A 120 9.89 5.51 1.25
N ARG A 121 9.24 6.40 1.99
CA ARG A 121 9.78 7.72 2.32
C ARG A 121 10.91 7.66 3.36
N ARG A 122 10.86 6.75 4.33
CA ARG A 122 11.89 6.64 5.38
C ARG A 122 13.07 5.75 4.95
N LEU A 123 12.82 4.66 4.23
CA LEU A 123 13.77 3.58 3.99
C LEU A 123 13.99 3.26 2.50
N GLY A 124 13.08 3.67 1.62
CA GLY A 124 13.02 3.23 0.23
C GLY A 124 13.27 4.34 -0.80
N ALA A 125 12.57 4.24 -1.94
CA ALA A 125 12.75 5.05 -3.14
C ALA A 125 12.49 6.55 -2.94
N ALA A 126 11.69 6.93 -1.94
CA ALA A 126 11.27 8.30 -1.70
C ALA A 126 12.09 9.01 -0.58
N ARG A 127 13.23 8.45 -0.17
CA ARG A 127 14.06 9.05 0.88
C ARG A 127 14.53 10.45 0.50
N GLY A 128 14.29 11.41 1.40
CA GLY A 128 14.77 12.79 1.24
C GLY A 128 13.97 13.63 0.25
N VAL A 129 12.81 13.12 -0.22
CA VAL A 129 11.93 13.85 -1.12
C VAL A 129 10.68 14.27 -0.34
N ASP A 130 10.31 15.55 -0.42
CA ASP A 130 9.20 16.10 0.37
C ASP A 130 7.85 16.04 -0.34
N ASN A 131 7.84 16.12 -1.69
CA ASN A 131 6.63 16.07 -2.48
C ASN A 131 6.57 14.76 -3.28
N VAL A 132 5.89 13.77 -2.74
CA VAL A 132 5.88 12.39 -3.26
C VAL A 132 4.48 11.84 -3.35
N LEU A 133 4.19 11.12 -4.43
CA LEU A 133 3.05 10.23 -4.53
C LEU A 133 3.56 8.79 -4.59
N VAL A 134 3.20 7.97 -3.62
CA VAL A 134 3.45 6.51 -3.63
C VAL A 134 2.17 5.81 -4.02
N LEU A 135 2.23 4.99 -5.06
CA LEU A 135 1.08 4.35 -5.68
C LEU A 135 1.31 2.83 -5.81
N PRO A 136 1.01 2.04 -4.80
CA PRO A 136 0.98 0.59 -4.93
C PRO A 136 -0.17 0.14 -5.85
N ILE A 137 0.18 -0.69 -6.85
CA ILE A 137 -0.76 -1.25 -7.81
C ILE A 137 -0.70 -2.77 -7.72
N GLY A 138 -1.76 -3.37 -7.18
CA GLY A 138 -1.93 -4.80 -7.00
C GLY A 138 -3.29 -5.25 -7.53
N THR A 139 -4.04 -5.99 -6.70
CA THR A 139 -5.45 -6.32 -6.96
C THR A 139 -6.29 -5.06 -7.05
N GLY A 140 -6.00 -4.08 -6.18
CA GLY A 140 -6.55 -2.74 -6.18
C GLY A 140 -5.49 -1.67 -6.43
N ILE A 141 -5.90 -0.41 -6.44
CA ILE A 141 -5.05 0.78 -6.57
C ILE A 141 -5.42 1.77 -5.47
N ALA A 142 -4.45 2.12 -4.64
CA ALA A 142 -4.58 3.24 -3.72
C ALA A 142 -3.26 4.01 -3.66
N GLY A 143 -3.27 5.22 -3.14
CA GLY A 143 -2.09 6.05 -3.06
C GLY A 143 -1.90 6.69 -1.71
N VAL A 144 -0.69 7.15 -1.45
CA VAL A 144 -0.39 8.06 -0.35
C VAL A 144 0.44 9.21 -0.86
N ALA A 145 0.04 10.42 -0.52
CA ALA A 145 0.73 11.63 -0.92
C ALA A 145 1.40 12.30 0.27
N PHE A 146 2.59 12.82 0.02
CA PHE A 146 3.30 13.72 0.90
C PHE A 146 3.44 15.06 0.18
N VAL A 147 3.12 16.14 0.86
CA VAL A 147 3.25 17.53 0.39
C VAL A 147 4.02 18.28 1.46
N ASP A 148 5.12 18.92 1.06
CA ASP A 148 6.05 19.62 1.97
C ASP A 148 6.47 18.74 3.16
N GLY A 149 6.72 17.47 2.89
CA GLY A 149 7.12 16.48 3.88
C GLY A 149 5.99 15.92 4.75
N HIS A 150 4.77 16.42 4.63
CA HIS A 150 3.62 16.03 5.44
C HIS A 150 2.70 15.09 4.69
N ARG A 151 2.35 13.96 5.31
CA ARG A 151 1.40 13.01 4.75
C ARG A 151 -0.02 13.58 4.74
N LEU A 152 -0.69 13.53 3.60
CA LEU A 152 -2.12 13.85 3.49
C LEU A 152 -2.93 12.71 4.12
N ARG A 153 -3.83 13.04 5.05
CA ARG A 153 -4.66 12.06 5.78
C ARG A 153 -6.15 12.24 5.52
N ALA A 154 -6.66 13.47 5.62
CA ALA A 154 -8.07 13.84 5.45
C ALA A 154 -9.02 12.87 6.20
N GLY A 155 -8.72 12.54 7.46
CA GLY A 155 -9.52 11.59 8.25
C GLY A 155 -9.51 10.15 7.72
N GLY A 156 -8.51 9.78 6.89
CA GLY A 156 -8.42 8.47 6.26
C GLY A 156 -9.00 8.39 4.84
N TYR A 157 -9.56 9.49 4.32
CA TYR A 157 -10.18 9.53 2.98
C TYR A 157 -9.22 9.96 1.87
N ALA A 158 -7.99 10.37 2.18
CA ALA A 158 -7.01 10.73 1.16
C ALA A 158 -6.37 9.48 0.55
N GLY A 159 -6.16 9.51 -0.79
CA GLY A 159 -5.40 8.45 -1.47
C GLY A 159 -6.23 7.46 -2.27
N GLU A 160 -7.55 7.58 -2.29
CA GLU A 160 -8.47 6.70 -3.01
C GLU A 160 -8.44 6.91 -4.55
N ILE A 161 -7.25 7.11 -5.11
CA ILE A 161 -7.04 7.38 -6.54
C ILE A 161 -7.51 6.24 -7.44
N GLY A 162 -7.51 5.01 -6.94
CA GLY A 162 -8.03 3.85 -7.66
C GLY A 162 -9.50 3.97 -8.04
N HIS A 163 -10.25 4.80 -7.30
CA HIS A 163 -11.65 5.08 -7.54
C HIS A 163 -11.90 6.39 -8.31
N ALA A 164 -10.83 7.09 -8.71
CA ALA A 164 -10.96 8.25 -9.60
C ALA A 164 -11.46 7.80 -10.99
N PRO A 165 -12.39 8.55 -11.61
CA PRO A 165 -12.92 8.20 -12.92
C PRO A 165 -11.87 8.40 -14.02
N VAL A 166 -11.78 7.41 -14.93
CA VAL A 166 -10.91 7.44 -16.10
C VAL A 166 -11.65 6.99 -17.35
N PRO A 167 -11.21 7.40 -18.56
CA PRO A 167 -11.74 6.88 -19.81
C PRO A 167 -11.58 5.36 -19.88
N GLY A 168 -12.64 4.68 -20.32
CA GLY A 168 -12.66 3.21 -20.46
C GLY A 168 -12.87 2.45 -19.15
N GLY A 169 -13.07 3.13 -18.02
CA GLY A 169 -13.41 2.48 -16.77
C GLY A 169 -14.82 1.87 -16.78
N GLY A 170 -14.91 0.66 -16.21
CA GLY A 170 -16.15 -0.12 -16.09
C GLY A 170 -16.81 -0.03 -14.70
N PRO A 171 -17.82 -0.89 -14.44
CA PRO A 171 -18.41 -1.04 -13.12
C PRO A 171 -17.35 -1.45 -12.08
N CYS A 172 -17.41 -0.82 -10.91
CA CYS A 172 -16.47 -1.03 -9.81
C CYS A 172 -17.17 -1.61 -8.59
N SER A 173 -16.46 -2.40 -7.80
CA SER A 173 -16.94 -2.96 -6.54
C SER A 173 -17.30 -1.90 -5.49
N CYS A 174 -16.81 -0.66 -5.63
CA CYS A 174 -17.20 0.46 -4.78
C CYS A 174 -18.62 1.00 -5.07
N GLY A 175 -19.30 0.48 -6.09
CA GLY A 175 -20.64 0.91 -6.53
C GLY A 175 -20.62 1.98 -7.62
N ALA A 176 -19.47 2.57 -7.95
CA ALA A 176 -19.34 3.55 -9.04
C ALA A 176 -19.01 2.86 -10.38
N THR A 177 -19.07 3.64 -11.46
CA THR A 177 -18.60 3.26 -12.78
C THR A 177 -17.48 4.22 -13.20
N GLY A 178 -16.44 3.69 -13.87
CA GLY A 178 -15.38 4.51 -14.41
C GLY A 178 -14.07 4.50 -13.61
N CYS A 179 -13.97 3.78 -12.51
CA CYS A 179 -12.80 3.77 -11.64
C CYS A 179 -11.52 3.32 -12.34
N LEU A 180 -10.40 3.99 -12.06
CA LEU A 180 -9.05 3.64 -12.54
C LEU A 180 -8.71 2.15 -12.31
N GLU A 181 -9.06 1.64 -11.13
CA GLU A 181 -8.80 0.26 -10.72
C GLU A 181 -9.42 -0.76 -11.70
N THR A 182 -10.55 -0.44 -12.31
CA THR A 182 -11.22 -1.33 -13.27
C THR A 182 -10.49 -1.48 -14.59
N VAL A 183 -9.49 -0.63 -14.86
CA VAL A 183 -8.66 -0.64 -16.08
C VAL A 183 -7.21 -0.98 -15.77
N ALA A 184 -6.63 -0.40 -14.73
CA ALA A 184 -5.19 -0.38 -14.50
C ALA A 184 -4.71 -1.26 -13.33
N SER A 185 -5.60 -1.89 -12.56
CA SER A 185 -5.16 -2.89 -11.57
C SER A 185 -4.59 -4.13 -12.25
N ALA A 186 -3.73 -4.87 -11.56
CA ALA A 186 -3.14 -6.10 -12.09
C ALA A 186 -4.22 -7.12 -12.50
N ALA A 187 -5.31 -7.20 -11.73
CA ALA A 187 -6.44 -8.06 -12.06
C ALA A 187 -7.23 -7.56 -13.28
N ALA A 188 -7.38 -6.24 -13.45
CA ALA A 188 -8.09 -5.67 -14.59
C ALA A 188 -7.33 -5.89 -15.91
N ILE A 189 -6.00 -5.71 -15.89
CA ILE A 189 -5.13 -6.00 -17.03
C ILE A 189 -5.27 -7.47 -17.48
N ALA A 190 -5.18 -8.40 -16.52
CA ALA A 190 -5.32 -9.83 -16.79
C ALA A 190 -6.70 -10.19 -17.36
N ARG A 191 -7.78 -9.66 -16.74
CA ARG A 191 -9.16 -9.89 -17.26
C ARG A 191 -9.35 -9.39 -18.69
N ARG A 192 -8.86 -8.16 -18.97
CA ARG A 192 -8.96 -7.59 -20.32
C ARG A 192 -8.20 -8.42 -21.33
N PHE A 193 -6.96 -8.77 -21.03
CA PHE A 193 -6.15 -9.65 -21.88
C PHE A 193 -6.85 -10.99 -22.14
N SER A 194 -7.34 -11.65 -21.08
CA SER A 194 -8.00 -12.95 -21.20
C SER A 194 -9.28 -12.88 -22.04
N ALA A 195 -10.07 -11.81 -21.89
CA ALA A 195 -11.28 -11.59 -22.67
C ALA A 195 -10.98 -11.36 -24.16
N GLU A 196 -9.87 -10.67 -24.50
CA GLU A 196 -9.51 -10.36 -25.88
C GLU A 196 -8.76 -11.50 -26.59
N SER A 197 -7.94 -12.27 -25.86
CA SER A 197 -7.08 -13.31 -26.44
C SER A 197 -7.65 -14.72 -26.35
N GLY A 198 -8.60 -14.95 -25.44
CA GLY A 198 -9.04 -16.29 -25.05
C GLY A 198 -8.02 -17.07 -24.20
N ILE A 199 -6.89 -16.46 -23.85
CA ILE A 199 -5.83 -17.07 -23.05
C ILE A 199 -5.99 -16.61 -21.59
N ALA A 200 -6.07 -17.54 -20.64
CA ALA A 200 -6.15 -17.20 -19.23
C ALA A 200 -4.81 -16.60 -18.73
N ALA A 201 -4.88 -15.53 -17.96
CA ALA A 201 -3.76 -14.96 -17.23
C ALA A 201 -4.15 -14.68 -15.76
N ALA A 202 -3.33 -15.12 -14.83
CA ALA A 202 -3.59 -14.96 -13.40
C ALA A 202 -3.31 -13.53 -12.91
N GLY A 203 -2.49 -12.76 -13.63
CA GLY A 203 -2.16 -11.39 -13.25
C GLY A 203 -1.36 -10.64 -14.31
N ALA A 204 -1.13 -9.36 -14.06
CA ALA A 204 -0.44 -8.47 -14.98
C ALA A 204 1.00 -8.92 -15.34
N ARG A 205 1.67 -9.66 -14.46
CA ARG A 205 3.01 -10.20 -14.73
C ARG A 205 3.02 -11.15 -15.92
N GLU A 206 2.02 -12.04 -16.00
CA GLU A 206 1.89 -12.97 -17.11
C GLU A 206 1.58 -12.24 -18.42
N VAL A 207 0.73 -11.20 -18.35
CA VAL A 207 0.45 -10.36 -19.51
C VAL A 207 1.70 -9.61 -19.97
N ALA A 208 2.49 -9.07 -19.04
CA ALA A 208 3.76 -8.40 -19.36
C ALA A 208 4.76 -9.33 -20.07
N ALA A 209 4.83 -10.60 -19.67
CA ALA A 209 5.68 -11.59 -20.32
C ALA A 209 5.25 -11.94 -21.75
N LEU A 210 4.00 -11.62 -22.12
CA LEU A 210 3.44 -11.90 -23.44
C LEU A 210 3.46 -10.68 -24.38
N LEU A 211 4.03 -9.55 -23.99
CA LEU A 211 4.01 -8.33 -24.81
C LEU A 211 4.64 -8.54 -26.19
N ASP A 212 5.66 -9.38 -26.30
CA ASP A 212 6.36 -9.69 -27.55
C ASP A 212 6.04 -11.07 -28.11
N ASP A 213 5.02 -11.76 -27.56
CA ASP A 213 4.58 -13.06 -28.05
C ASP A 213 3.94 -12.94 -29.44
N PRO A 214 4.32 -13.78 -30.43
CA PRO A 214 3.80 -13.69 -31.79
C PRO A 214 2.29 -13.91 -31.92
N ARG A 215 1.67 -14.64 -31.00
CA ARG A 215 0.23 -14.99 -31.03
C ARG A 215 -0.59 -14.10 -30.08
N ALA A 216 -0.10 -13.87 -28.89
CA ALA A 216 -0.81 -13.18 -27.83
C ALA A 216 -0.41 -11.69 -27.68
N GLY A 217 0.74 -11.28 -28.22
CA GLY A 217 1.34 -9.97 -27.97
C GLY A 217 0.47 -8.79 -28.40
N ALA A 218 -0.32 -8.94 -29.48
CA ALA A 218 -1.24 -7.86 -29.87
C ALA A 218 -2.32 -7.59 -28.82
N ALA A 219 -2.92 -8.64 -28.23
CA ALA A 219 -3.91 -8.50 -27.15
C ALA A 219 -3.24 -8.03 -25.85
N ALA A 220 -2.04 -8.56 -25.54
CA ALA A 220 -1.27 -8.16 -24.37
C ALA A 220 -0.93 -6.65 -24.43
N ARG A 221 -0.43 -6.15 -25.57
CA ARG A 221 -0.15 -4.71 -25.76
C ARG A 221 -1.41 -3.86 -25.62
N ARG A 222 -2.55 -4.26 -26.20
CA ARG A 222 -3.80 -3.47 -26.04
C ARG A 222 -4.25 -3.38 -24.59
N ALA A 223 -4.18 -4.47 -23.83
CA ALA A 223 -4.51 -4.44 -22.41
C ALA A 223 -3.53 -3.58 -21.60
N TRP A 224 -2.24 -3.67 -21.93
CA TRP A 224 -1.16 -2.92 -21.28
C TRP A 224 -1.24 -1.42 -21.59
N ASP A 225 -1.41 -1.05 -22.85
CA ASP A 225 -1.55 0.35 -23.28
C ASP A 225 -2.76 1.02 -22.66
N ALA A 226 -3.90 0.32 -22.59
CA ALA A 226 -5.08 0.85 -21.93
C ALA A 226 -4.84 1.13 -20.44
N ALA A 227 -4.08 0.28 -19.74
CA ALA A 227 -3.71 0.51 -18.35
C ALA A 227 -2.77 1.72 -18.20
N ILE A 228 -1.76 1.85 -19.07
CA ILE A 228 -0.84 2.99 -19.05
C ILE A 228 -1.58 4.30 -19.37
N ASP A 229 -2.50 4.30 -20.33
CA ASP A 229 -3.30 5.48 -20.66
C ASP A 229 -4.20 5.91 -19.48
N ALA A 230 -4.84 4.95 -18.81
CA ALA A 230 -5.65 5.21 -17.63
C ALA A 230 -4.81 5.74 -16.45
N LEU A 231 -3.63 5.14 -16.20
CA LEU A 231 -2.68 5.64 -15.21
C LEU A 231 -2.20 7.05 -15.55
N THR A 232 -1.83 7.30 -16.81
CA THR A 232 -1.43 8.63 -17.28
C THR A 232 -2.54 9.65 -17.03
N HIS A 233 -3.79 9.29 -17.34
CA HIS A 233 -4.95 10.16 -17.10
C HIS A 233 -5.10 10.53 -15.62
N ALA A 234 -5.04 9.56 -14.72
CA ALA A 234 -5.16 9.79 -13.29
C ALA A 234 -3.95 10.57 -12.73
N LEU A 235 -2.73 10.17 -13.09
CA LEU A 235 -1.51 10.78 -12.57
C LEU A 235 -1.33 12.24 -13.00
N ARG A 236 -1.74 12.62 -14.22
CA ARG A 236 -1.69 14.03 -14.62
C ARG A 236 -2.55 14.94 -13.74
N HIS A 237 -3.69 14.44 -13.22
CA HIS A 237 -4.51 15.18 -12.26
C HIS A 237 -3.80 15.28 -10.90
N CYS A 238 -3.17 14.18 -10.44
CA CYS A 238 -2.36 14.22 -9.22
C CYS A 238 -1.20 15.22 -9.36
N VAL A 239 -0.52 15.27 -10.52
CA VAL A 239 0.55 16.24 -10.76
C VAL A 239 0.00 17.67 -10.70
N ALA A 240 -1.15 17.93 -11.29
CA ALA A 240 -1.76 19.26 -11.28
C ALA A 240 -2.20 19.74 -9.89
N VAL A 241 -2.62 18.80 -9.01
CA VAL A 241 -3.14 19.13 -7.67
C VAL A 241 -2.06 19.11 -6.59
N LEU A 242 -1.13 18.14 -6.66
CA LEU A 242 -0.17 17.86 -5.59
C LEU A 242 1.25 18.34 -5.92
N GLY A 243 1.58 18.56 -7.19
CA GLY A 243 2.91 18.98 -7.65
C GLY A 243 4.06 18.04 -7.21
N PRO A 244 3.94 16.69 -7.31
CA PRO A 244 4.97 15.79 -6.81
C PRO A 244 6.29 15.96 -7.57
N GLU A 245 7.39 15.74 -6.87
CA GLU A 245 8.75 15.63 -7.43
C GLU A 245 9.01 14.20 -7.89
N LEU A 246 8.39 13.26 -7.19
CA LEU A 246 8.58 11.83 -7.37
C LEU A 246 7.25 11.09 -7.31
N ILE A 247 7.07 10.16 -8.23
CA ILE A 247 5.99 9.16 -8.18
C ILE A 247 6.65 7.78 -8.03
N VAL A 248 6.31 7.08 -6.95
CA VAL A 248 6.81 5.73 -6.67
C VAL A 248 5.71 4.73 -7.01
N ILE A 249 5.93 3.89 -8.00
CA ILE A 249 5.01 2.81 -8.36
C ILE A 249 5.41 1.55 -7.59
N GLY A 250 4.49 1.07 -6.76
CA GLY A 250 4.67 -0.15 -5.97
C GLY A 250 3.71 -1.27 -6.38
N GLY A 251 3.64 -2.30 -5.52
CA GLY A 251 2.78 -3.46 -5.74
C GLY A 251 3.25 -4.39 -6.85
N GLY A 252 2.44 -5.39 -7.17
CA GLY A 252 2.79 -6.44 -8.13
C GLY A 252 3.04 -5.93 -9.55
N LEU A 253 2.38 -4.84 -9.94
CA LEU A 253 2.54 -4.26 -11.28
C LEU A 253 3.93 -3.64 -11.48
N ALA A 254 4.55 -3.09 -10.43
CA ALA A 254 5.89 -2.51 -10.51
C ALA A 254 6.97 -3.52 -10.91
N ALA A 255 6.72 -4.83 -10.71
CA ALA A 255 7.62 -5.89 -11.12
C ALA A 255 7.82 -6.00 -12.65
N ALA A 256 6.97 -5.34 -13.46
CA ALA A 256 7.15 -5.23 -14.89
C ALA A 256 8.32 -4.29 -15.28
N GLY A 257 8.83 -3.50 -14.33
CA GLY A 257 10.02 -2.66 -14.53
C GLY A 257 9.88 -1.68 -15.70
N PRO A 258 10.89 -1.64 -16.61
CA PRO A 258 10.90 -0.71 -17.74
C PRO A 258 9.69 -0.84 -18.67
N ALA A 259 9.12 -2.05 -18.83
CA ALA A 259 7.94 -2.26 -19.67
C ALA A 259 6.70 -1.46 -19.19
N LEU A 260 6.67 -1.10 -17.91
CA LEU A 260 5.66 -0.21 -17.33
C LEU A 260 6.17 1.23 -17.21
N LEU A 261 7.32 1.39 -16.57
CA LEU A 261 7.78 2.71 -16.11
C LEU A 261 8.17 3.64 -17.26
N ASP A 262 8.82 3.12 -18.31
CA ASP A 262 9.28 3.92 -19.43
C ASP A 262 8.11 4.51 -20.23
N PRO A 263 7.13 3.71 -20.73
CA PRO A 263 6.00 4.25 -21.46
C PRO A 263 5.08 5.09 -20.57
N LEU A 264 4.92 4.78 -19.28
CA LEU A 264 4.15 5.60 -18.34
C LEU A 264 4.79 6.97 -18.17
N THR A 265 6.12 7.03 -17.96
CA THR A 265 6.87 8.27 -17.83
C THR A 265 6.76 9.11 -19.09
N ALA A 266 6.97 8.50 -20.25
CA ALA A 266 6.92 9.20 -21.54
C ALA A 266 5.53 9.80 -21.79
N ARG A 267 4.45 9.02 -21.59
CA ARG A 267 3.07 9.49 -21.78
C ARG A 267 2.69 10.57 -20.76
N LEU A 268 3.05 10.38 -19.48
CA LEU A 268 2.80 11.39 -18.44
C LEU A 268 3.50 12.70 -18.78
N HIS A 269 4.80 12.67 -19.08
CA HIS A 269 5.56 13.88 -19.41
C HIS A 269 5.06 14.55 -20.69
N GLY A 270 4.61 13.77 -21.68
CA GLY A 270 4.01 14.29 -22.91
C GLY A 270 2.64 14.96 -22.70
N ALA A 271 1.91 14.56 -21.65
CA ALA A 271 0.62 15.13 -21.29
C ALA A 271 0.70 16.38 -20.40
N LEU A 272 1.91 16.74 -19.93
CA LEU A 272 2.17 17.89 -19.07
C LEU A 272 2.74 19.05 -19.88
N SER A 273 2.28 20.29 -19.59
CA SER A 273 2.78 21.52 -20.21
C SER A 273 3.77 22.25 -19.29
N PHE A 274 3.27 23.17 -18.44
CA PHE A 274 4.07 23.96 -17.49
C PHE A 274 4.26 23.26 -16.14
N HIS A 275 3.55 22.16 -15.90
CA HIS A 275 3.62 21.42 -14.64
C HIS A 275 5.02 20.84 -14.41
N ARG A 276 5.36 20.61 -13.14
CA ARG A 276 6.54 19.82 -12.78
C ARG A 276 6.42 18.43 -13.45
N ARG A 277 7.54 17.94 -13.98
CA ARG A 277 7.65 16.59 -14.55
C ARG A 277 8.27 15.68 -13.49
N PRO A 278 7.46 14.93 -12.72
CA PRO A 278 7.98 14.07 -11.65
C PRO A 278 8.84 12.93 -12.22
N ALA A 279 9.87 12.52 -11.50
CA ALA A 279 10.48 11.23 -11.75
C ALA A 279 9.48 10.12 -11.44
N VAL A 280 9.45 9.04 -12.24
CA VAL A 280 8.61 7.86 -12.00
C VAL A 280 9.51 6.67 -11.78
N VAL A 281 9.47 6.07 -10.59
CA VAL A 281 10.39 4.99 -10.19
C VAL A 281 9.63 3.82 -9.57
N ALA A 282 10.27 2.65 -9.52
CA ALA A 282 9.74 1.51 -8.77
C ALA A 282 9.99 1.67 -7.26
N ALA A 283 9.08 1.14 -6.46
CA ALA A 283 9.24 0.95 -5.02
C ALA A 283 10.44 0.02 -4.73
N GLN A 284 11.16 0.27 -3.62
CA GLN A 284 12.38 -0.45 -3.28
C GLN A 284 12.23 -1.49 -2.18
N LEU A 285 11.19 -1.39 -1.34
CA LEU A 285 11.07 -2.24 -0.14
C LEU A 285 10.37 -3.58 -0.40
N GLY A 286 9.75 -3.73 -1.57
CA GLY A 286 9.14 -4.99 -1.97
C GLY A 286 7.94 -5.41 -1.09
N PRO A 287 7.72 -6.74 -0.91
CA PRO A 287 6.51 -7.25 -0.27
C PRO A 287 6.41 -6.98 1.23
N ASP A 288 7.50 -6.59 1.89
CA ASP A 288 7.53 -6.33 3.33
C ASP A 288 7.38 -4.84 3.67
N ALA A 289 7.14 -3.99 2.66
CA ALA A 289 6.95 -2.55 2.84
C ALA A 289 5.83 -2.22 3.85
N GLY A 290 4.74 -2.99 3.85
CA GLY A 290 3.64 -2.84 4.83
C GLY A 290 4.10 -3.06 6.26
N LEU A 291 4.87 -4.13 6.53
CA LEU A 291 5.43 -4.39 7.88
C LEU A 291 6.43 -3.32 8.32
N TRP A 292 7.33 -2.88 7.43
CA TRP A 292 8.23 -1.78 7.73
C TRP A 292 7.46 -0.48 8.01
N GLY A 293 6.41 -0.23 7.26
CA GLY A 293 5.54 0.91 7.49
C GLY A 293 4.77 0.82 8.80
N ALA A 294 4.24 -0.36 9.16
CA ALA A 294 3.63 -0.60 10.46
C ALA A 294 4.64 -0.35 11.59
N ALA A 295 5.88 -0.82 11.44
CA ALA A 295 6.95 -0.59 12.40
C ALA A 295 7.21 0.92 12.60
N ILE A 296 7.35 1.68 11.51
CA ILE A 296 7.58 3.14 11.55
C ILE A 296 6.40 3.86 12.18
N LEU A 297 5.17 3.55 11.77
CA LEU A 297 3.97 4.17 12.33
C LEU A 297 3.82 3.87 13.81
N GLY A 298 4.12 2.64 14.22
CA GLY A 298 4.09 2.24 15.62
C GLY A 298 5.12 3.00 16.46
N THR A 299 6.36 3.07 16.00
CA THR A 299 7.42 3.83 16.72
C THR A 299 7.07 5.32 16.81
N ASP A 300 6.60 5.93 15.70
CA ASP A 300 6.24 7.36 15.69
C ASP A 300 5.03 7.66 16.61
N LEU A 301 3.99 6.82 16.61
CA LEU A 301 2.76 7.04 17.40
C LEU A 301 2.91 6.70 18.88
N LEU A 302 3.77 5.75 19.21
CA LEU A 302 3.99 5.31 20.58
C LEU A 302 5.21 6.00 21.23
N GLY A 303 5.88 6.89 20.48
CA GLY A 303 7.06 7.61 20.97
C GLY A 303 8.27 6.70 21.20
N LEU A 304 8.31 5.53 20.54
CA LEU A 304 9.43 4.61 20.59
C LEU A 304 10.55 5.15 19.69
N THR A 305 11.77 5.23 20.16
CA THR A 305 12.89 5.73 19.36
C THR A 305 13.75 4.58 18.85
N ALA A 306 14.13 4.68 17.62
CA ALA A 306 15.05 3.92 16.80
C ALA A 306 14.46 2.80 15.95
N LEU A 307 14.29 3.14 14.65
CA LEU A 307 14.31 2.12 13.59
C LEU A 307 15.76 1.67 13.38
N PRO A 308 16.06 0.38 13.42
CA PRO A 308 17.36 -0.12 12.98
C PRO A 308 17.56 0.29 11.52
N ARG A 309 18.74 0.79 11.21
CA ARG A 309 19.14 1.07 9.82
C ARG A 309 19.19 -0.27 9.09
N LYS A 310 18.47 -0.39 7.98
CA LYS A 310 18.65 -1.52 7.08
C LYS A 310 20.08 -1.47 6.59
N ASP A 311 20.94 -2.38 7.06
CA ASP A 311 22.31 -2.48 6.59
C ASP A 311 22.28 -2.63 5.08
N ARG A 312 23.04 -1.80 4.40
CA ARG A 312 23.29 -1.99 2.97
C ARG A 312 24.00 -3.33 2.87
N GLY A 313 23.35 -4.32 2.26
CA GLY A 313 24.04 -5.51 1.87
C GLY A 313 25.31 -5.14 1.07
N PRO A 314 26.32 -6.01 1.07
CA PRO A 314 27.58 -5.70 0.42
C PRO A 314 27.35 -5.33 -1.04
N THR A 315 28.01 -4.25 -1.46
CA THR A 315 28.08 -3.69 -2.81
C THR A 315 28.50 -4.70 -3.86
#